data_21fadaadb6983ef0ea68752e2dbffe50
#
_entry.id   21fadaadb6983ef0ea68752e2dbffe50
#
_cell.length_a   1.000
_cell.length_b   1.000
_cell.length_c   1.000
_cell.angle_alpha   90.00
_cell.angle_beta   90.00
_cell.angle_gamma   90.00
#
_symmetry.space_group_name_H-M   'P 1'
#
loop_
_entity.id
_entity.type
_entity.pdbx_description
1 polymer ?
#
loop_
_entity_poly.entity_id
_entity_poly.type
_entity_poly.pdbx_seq_one_letter_code
_entity_poly.pdbx_strand_id
1 'polypeptide(L)'
;MTPSEGATTLPEGTQGIIGSHYRAPDYFEVGREKIREFAASVQDDHSTHFSEIDAAEAGYPAVVAPLTFLAIAGRRVQLDIFTKFSIPINIARVLHRDQKFTFHRPILAGDKLYFDTYLDSVIESHGTVIAEIRSEVTDADGKPIVTSVVTMLGEASHPDARAEETVAAIASISARK
;
A
#
# COMPACT_ATOMS: atom_id res chain seq x y z
N MET A 1 -37.91 -5.94 -19.46
CA MET A 1 -36.74 -5.00 -19.40
C MET A 1 -35.70 -5.67 -18.53
N THR A 2 -34.77 -6.34 -19.15
CA THR A 2 -33.61 -6.96 -18.46
C THR A 2 -32.64 -5.83 -18.10
N PRO A 3 -32.09 -5.77 -16.86
CA PRO A 3 -31.03 -4.84 -16.55
C PRO A 3 -29.80 -5.24 -17.38
N SER A 4 -29.24 -4.33 -18.15
CA SER A 4 -27.95 -4.53 -18.77
C SER A 4 -26.90 -4.62 -17.63
N GLU A 5 -26.40 -5.80 -17.37
CA GLU A 5 -25.19 -5.97 -16.58
C GLU A 5 -24.11 -5.12 -17.24
N GLY A 6 -23.64 -4.11 -16.53
CA GLY A 6 -22.56 -3.25 -16.99
C GLY A 6 -21.34 -4.12 -17.24
N ALA A 7 -20.95 -4.24 -18.50
CA ALA A 7 -19.81 -5.04 -18.90
C ALA A 7 -18.54 -4.50 -18.20
N THR A 8 -17.96 -5.30 -17.33
CA THR A 8 -16.64 -5.05 -16.76
C THR A 8 -15.62 -5.43 -17.83
N THR A 9 -14.79 -4.49 -18.23
CA THR A 9 -13.79 -4.70 -19.29
C THR A 9 -12.39 -4.48 -18.74
N LEU A 10 -11.39 -5.00 -19.46
CA LEU A 10 -10.01 -4.62 -19.23
C LEU A 10 -9.78 -3.23 -19.84
N PRO A 11 -9.23 -2.27 -19.09
CA PRO A 11 -8.88 -0.97 -19.66
C PRO A 11 -7.90 -1.11 -20.83
N GLU A 12 -8.01 -0.24 -21.82
CA GLU A 12 -7.10 -0.25 -22.96
C GLU A 12 -5.64 -0.12 -22.52
N GLY A 13 -4.75 -0.96 -23.05
CA GLY A 13 -3.33 -0.98 -22.71
C GLY A 13 -2.98 -1.72 -21.42
N THR A 14 -3.93 -2.35 -20.72
CA THR A 14 -3.65 -3.13 -19.49
C THR A 14 -3.44 -4.62 -19.74
N GLN A 15 -3.68 -5.10 -20.96
CA GLN A 15 -3.32 -6.47 -21.34
C GLN A 15 -1.81 -6.63 -21.26
N GLY A 16 -1.33 -7.45 -20.32
CA GLY A 16 0.09 -7.70 -20.11
C GLY A 16 0.72 -7.01 -18.88
N ILE A 17 0.01 -6.08 -18.21
CA ILE A 17 0.50 -5.55 -16.93
C ILE A 17 -0.03 -6.32 -15.71
N ILE A 18 -1.15 -7.03 -15.83
CA ILE A 18 -1.67 -7.90 -14.76
C ILE A 18 -0.65 -9.01 -14.51
N GLY A 19 -0.35 -9.25 -13.24
CA GLY A 19 0.72 -10.15 -12.81
C GLY A 19 2.11 -9.50 -12.76
N SER A 20 2.22 -8.21 -13.13
CA SER A 20 3.48 -7.47 -12.99
C SER A 20 3.94 -7.49 -11.55
N HIS A 21 5.26 -7.61 -11.36
CA HIS A 21 5.93 -7.65 -10.08
C HIS A 21 6.91 -6.49 -9.95
N TYR A 22 6.93 -5.89 -8.77
CA TYR A 22 7.87 -4.85 -8.40
C TYR A 22 8.42 -5.13 -7.00
N ARG A 23 9.75 -5.28 -6.92
CA ARG A 23 10.45 -5.31 -5.65
C ARG A 23 10.98 -3.93 -5.31
N ALA A 24 10.62 -3.39 -4.15
CA ALA A 24 11.19 -2.13 -3.69
C ALA A 24 12.71 -2.24 -3.55
N PRO A 25 13.49 -1.26 -4.04
CA PRO A 25 14.95 -1.35 -4.05
C PRO A 25 15.58 -1.29 -2.67
N ASP A 26 14.83 -0.81 -1.68
CA ASP A 26 15.28 -0.61 -0.32
C ASP A 26 14.22 -1.04 0.68
N TYR A 27 14.65 -1.43 1.89
CA TYR A 27 13.76 -1.79 2.98
C TYR A 27 13.26 -0.55 3.75
N PHE A 28 12.18 -0.73 4.48
CA PHE A 28 11.73 0.22 5.49
C PHE A 28 12.17 -0.29 6.86
N GLU A 29 12.98 0.51 7.59
CA GLU A 29 13.36 0.20 8.96
C GLU A 29 12.30 0.70 9.95
N VAL A 30 11.81 -0.19 10.79
CA VAL A 30 10.78 0.09 11.78
C VAL A 30 11.43 0.70 13.03
N GLY A 31 11.45 2.03 13.07
CA GLY A 31 11.99 2.76 14.22
C GLY A 31 11.03 2.76 15.41
N ARG A 32 11.56 2.57 16.63
CA ARG A 32 10.78 2.61 17.87
C ARG A 32 10.01 3.93 18.03
N GLU A 33 10.66 5.06 17.77
CA GLU A 33 10.00 6.37 17.88
C GLU A 33 8.93 6.56 16.80
N LYS A 34 9.14 5.99 15.60
CA LYS A 34 8.15 5.99 14.54
C LYS A 34 6.88 5.22 14.92
N ILE A 35 7.00 4.12 15.64
CA ILE A 35 5.86 3.38 16.20
C ILE A 35 5.09 4.27 17.18
N ARG A 36 5.80 4.90 18.14
CA ARG A 36 5.20 5.75 19.16
C ARG A 36 4.47 6.95 18.58
N GLU A 37 5.12 7.65 17.62
CA GLU A 37 4.53 8.77 16.90
C GLU A 37 3.25 8.36 16.17
N PHE A 38 3.31 7.22 15.46
CA PHE A 38 2.18 6.71 14.71
C PHE A 38 1.02 6.30 15.63
N ALA A 39 1.30 5.53 16.68
CA ALA A 39 0.30 5.12 17.67
C ALA A 39 -0.41 6.34 18.28
N ALA A 40 0.35 7.36 18.70
CA ALA A 40 -0.21 8.62 19.21
C ALA A 40 -1.07 9.34 18.14
N SER A 41 -0.64 9.36 16.88
CA SER A 41 -1.37 10.03 15.80
C SER A 41 -2.73 9.40 15.46
N VAL A 42 -2.85 8.08 15.64
CA VAL A 42 -4.09 7.33 15.44
C VAL A 42 -4.87 7.09 16.74
N GLN A 43 -4.40 7.67 17.86
CA GLN A 43 -5.00 7.54 19.19
C GLN A 43 -5.08 6.09 19.69
N ASP A 44 -4.08 5.28 19.32
CA ASP A 44 -3.91 3.93 19.84
C ASP A 44 -2.97 4.00 21.05
N ASP A 45 -3.55 3.95 22.24
CA ASP A 45 -2.87 4.13 23.52
C ASP A 45 -2.42 2.81 24.18
N HIS A 46 -2.49 1.70 23.45
CA HIS A 46 -2.08 0.41 23.99
C HIS A 46 -0.60 0.43 24.39
N SER A 47 -0.32 0.07 25.64
CA SER A 47 1.00 0.24 26.27
C SER A 47 2.15 -0.43 25.52
N THR A 48 1.90 -1.53 24.82
CA THR A 48 2.91 -2.26 24.01
C THR A 48 3.47 -1.44 22.85
N HIS A 49 2.82 -0.34 22.45
CA HIS A 49 3.30 0.59 21.43
C HIS A 49 4.30 1.61 21.98
N PHE A 50 4.35 1.77 23.31
CA PHE A 50 5.11 2.82 23.96
C PHE A 50 6.21 2.30 24.90
N SER A 51 5.98 1.15 25.54
CA SER A 51 6.82 0.60 26.61
C SER A 51 7.45 -0.75 26.21
N GLU A 52 8.76 -0.83 26.32
CA GLU A 52 9.50 -2.08 26.14
C GLU A 52 9.15 -3.11 27.22
N ILE A 53 8.87 -2.61 28.45
CA ILE A 53 8.51 -3.46 29.58
C ILE A 53 7.16 -4.11 29.34
N ASP A 54 6.15 -3.31 28.95
CA ASP A 54 4.80 -3.82 28.70
C ASP A 54 4.76 -4.74 27.46
N ALA A 55 5.59 -4.44 26.44
CA ALA A 55 5.76 -5.32 25.29
C ALA A 55 6.35 -6.67 25.72
N ALA A 56 7.36 -6.67 26.58
CA ALA A 56 7.97 -7.89 27.11
C ALA A 56 7.01 -8.69 28.01
N GLU A 57 6.22 -8.03 28.84
CA GLU A 57 5.16 -8.67 29.65
C GLU A 57 4.08 -9.31 28.78
N ALA A 58 3.78 -8.70 27.61
CA ALA A 58 2.88 -9.26 26.62
C ALA A 58 3.54 -10.34 25.73
N GLY A 59 4.81 -10.68 25.94
CA GLY A 59 5.55 -11.73 25.24
C GLY A 59 6.23 -11.29 23.95
N TYR A 60 6.37 -9.99 23.70
CA TYR A 60 7.05 -9.44 22.54
C TYR A 60 8.48 -9.01 22.88
N PRO A 61 9.47 -9.26 22.00
CA PRO A 61 10.87 -8.92 22.26
C PRO A 61 11.19 -7.42 22.08
N ALA A 62 10.24 -6.62 21.55
CA ALA A 62 10.39 -5.20 21.30
C ALA A 62 9.01 -4.52 21.24
N VAL A 63 8.99 -3.20 21.20
CA VAL A 63 7.78 -2.40 20.99
C VAL A 63 7.04 -2.83 19.74
N VAL A 64 5.74 -3.04 19.84
CA VAL A 64 4.88 -3.55 18.77
C VAL A 64 4.30 -2.38 17.97
N ALA A 65 4.29 -2.48 16.65
CA ALA A 65 3.62 -1.50 15.81
C ALA A 65 2.08 -1.69 15.82
N PRO A 66 1.28 -0.61 15.79
CA PRO A 66 -0.16 -0.71 15.57
C PRO A 66 -0.50 -1.45 14.27
N LEU A 67 -1.66 -2.12 14.22
CA LEU A 67 -2.06 -2.94 13.07
C LEU A 67 -2.11 -2.15 11.74
N THR A 68 -2.36 -0.86 11.80
CA THR A 68 -2.42 0.02 10.62
C THR A 68 -1.07 0.66 10.26
N PHE A 69 0.01 0.37 11.00
CA PHE A 69 1.34 0.95 10.80
C PHE A 69 1.88 0.76 9.37
N LEU A 70 1.49 -0.35 8.71
CA LEU A 70 1.90 -0.61 7.33
C LEU A 70 1.44 0.48 6.35
N ALA A 71 0.41 1.26 6.69
CA ALA A 71 -0.05 2.38 5.87
C ALA A 71 1.05 3.44 5.64
N ILE A 72 1.91 3.68 6.63
CA ILE A 72 3.05 4.59 6.47
C ILE A 72 4.28 3.90 5.87
N ALA A 73 4.57 2.67 6.27
CA ALA A 73 5.69 1.91 5.74
C ALA A 73 5.51 1.62 4.24
N GLY A 74 4.28 1.27 3.81
CA GLY A 74 3.95 0.97 2.43
C GLY A 74 3.77 2.19 1.53
N ARG A 75 3.65 3.42 2.08
CA ARG A 75 3.36 4.64 1.30
C ARG A 75 4.36 4.90 0.17
N ARG A 76 5.66 4.69 0.45
CA ARG A 76 6.73 4.88 -0.55
C ARG A 76 6.55 3.93 -1.72
N VAL A 77 6.27 2.67 -1.42
CA VAL A 77 6.05 1.61 -2.41
C VAL A 77 4.78 1.88 -3.22
N GLN A 78 3.71 2.34 -2.59
CA GLN A 78 2.46 2.67 -3.29
C GLN A 78 2.63 3.76 -4.35
N LEU A 79 3.46 4.77 -4.11
CA LEU A 79 3.74 5.80 -5.11
C LEU A 79 4.50 5.23 -6.32
N ASP A 80 5.47 4.34 -6.08
CA ASP A 80 6.24 3.71 -7.14
C ASP A 80 5.38 2.78 -8.01
N ILE A 81 4.39 2.11 -7.43
CA ILE A 81 3.53 1.13 -8.11
C ILE A 81 2.77 1.76 -9.28
N PHE A 82 2.18 2.94 -9.09
CA PHE A 82 1.39 3.59 -10.13
C PHE A 82 2.24 3.93 -11.36
N THR A 83 3.50 4.31 -11.14
CA THR A 83 4.44 4.60 -12.22
C THR A 83 5.02 3.33 -12.85
N LYS A 84 5.35 2.33 -12.04
CA LYS A 84 5.99 1.09 -12.50
C LYS A 84 5.04 0.18 -13.26
N PHE A 85 3.80 0.07 -12.82
CA PHE A 85 2.79 -0.79 -13.47
C PHE A 85 1.99 -0.07 -14.55
N SER A 86 2.19 1.24 -14.73
CA SER A 86 1.45 2.03 -15.73
C SER A 86 -0.07 1.84 -15.63
N ILE A 87 -0.60 1.79 -14.41
CA ILE A 87 -2.03 1.63 -14.17
C ILE A 87 -2.78 2.84 -14.78
N PRO A 88 -3.82 2.63 -15.62
CA PRO A 88 -4.51 3.72 -16.33
C PRO A 88 -5.50 4.46 -15.43
N ILE A 89 -5.01 5.03 -14.34
CA ILE A 89 -5.80 5.73 -13.34
C ILE A 89 -5.25 7.14 -13.13
N ASN A 90 -6.14 8.12 -12.96
CA ASN A 90 -5.74 9.47 -12.59
C ASN A 90 -5.32 9.50 -11.12
N ILE A 91 -3.99 9.57 -10.87
CA ILE A 91 -3.41 9.50 -9.53
C ILE A 91 -3.87 10.67 -8.65
N ALA A 92 -4.15 11.84 -9.23
CA ALA A 92 -4.64 13.00 -8.48
C ALA A 92 -6.07 12.80 -7.93
N ARG A 93 -6.82 11.85 -8.47
CA ARG A 93 -8.23 11.55 -8.13
C ARG A 93 -8.44 10.10 -7.73
N VAL A 94 -7.39 9.43 -7.28
CA VAL A 94 -7.47 8.05 -6.79
C VAL A 94 -8.06 8.00 -5.39
N LEU A 95 -8.92 7.03 -5.16
CA LEU A 95 -9.49 6.70 -3.86
C LEU A 95 -8.98 5.33 -3.39
N HIS A 96 -8.62 5.27 -2.14
CA HIS A 96 -8.34 4.02 -1.44
C HIS A 96 -9.68 3.44 -0.97
N ARG A 97 -10.16 2.39 -1.65
CA ARG A 97 -11.48 1.79 -1.41
C ARG A 97 -11.45 0.76 -0.29
N ASP A 98 -10.46 -0.12 -0.33
CA ASP A 98 -10.38 -1.25 0.59
C ASP A 98 -8.94 -1.61 0.93
N GLN A 99 -8.72 -2.11 2.15
CA GLN A 99 -7.44 -2.55 2.65
C GLN A 99 -7.60 -3.80 3.49
N LYS A 100 -6.92 -4.88 3.10
CA LYS A 100 -6.84 -6.11 3.86
C LYS A 100 -5.41 -6.40 4.27
N PHE A 101 -5.21 -6.66 5.57
CA PHE A 101 -3.95 -7.16 6.11
C PHE A 101 -4.10 -8.59 6.61
N THR A 102 -3.16 -9.44 6.25
CA THR A 102 -3.01 -10.78 6.84
C THR A 102 -1.65 -10.82 7.51
N PHE A 103 -1.63 -10.75 8.84
CA PHE A 103 -0.42 -10.79 9.64
C PHE A 103 0.03 -12.24 9.85
N HIS A 104 1.29 -12.51 9.54
CA HIS A 104 1.96 -13.78 9.84
C HIS A 104 2.69 -13.68 11.18
N ARG A 105 3.12 -12.47 11.55
CA ARG A 105 3.58 -12.06 12.87
C ARG A 105 3.39 -10.56 13.07
N PRO A 106 3.44 -10.06 14.31
CA PRO A 106 3.47 -8.62 14.57
C PRO A 106 4.68 -7.94 13.91
N ILE A 107 4.51 -6.66 13.56
CA ILE A 107 5.61 -5.78 13.19
C ILE A 107 6.21 -5.22 14.47
N LEU A 108 7.52 -5.33 14.62
CA LEU A 108 8.26 -4.94 15.82
C LEU A 108 9.28 -3.85 15.52
N ALA A 109 9.61 -3.06 16.54
CA ALA A 109 10.73 -2.13 16.44
C ALA A 109 12.03 -2.88 16.10
N GLY A 110 12.79 -2.35 15.13
CA GLY A 110 13.99 -2.97 14.59
C GLY A 110 13.77 -3.86 13.36
N ASP A 111 12.51 -4.16 13.00
CA ASP A 111 12.24 -4.91 11.77
C ASP A 111 12.70 -4.12 10.52
N LYS A 112 13.20 -4.87 9.54
CA LYS A 112 13.48 -4.39 8.19
C LYS A 112 12.44 -4.98 7.26
N LEU A 113 11.54 -4.15 6.75
CA LEU A 113 10.42 -4.58 5.92
C LEU A 113 10.81 -4.48 4.44
N TYR A 114 10.87 -5.62 3.77
CA TYR A 114 11.09 -5.75 2.33
C TYR A 114 9.76 -5.95 1.63
N PHE A 115 9.53 -5.22 0.55
CA PHE A 115 8.25 -5.21 -0.16
C PHE A 115 8.40 -5.83 -1.55
N ASP A 116 7.65 -6.91 -1.78
CA ASP A 116 7.40 -7.48 -3.10
C ASP A 116 5.94 -7.23 -3.45
N THR A 117 5.70 -6.49 -4.53
CA THR A 117 4.37 -6.01 -4.88
C THR A 117 3.94 -6.48 -6.25
N TYR A 118 2.69 -6.90 -6.35
CA TYR A 118 2.07 -7.49 -7.51
C TYR A 118 0.80 -6.73 -7.89
N LEU A 119 0.56 -6.55 -9.18
CA LEU A 119 -0.70 -6.07 -9.71
C LEU A 119 -1.59 -7.28 -9.99
N ASP A 120 -2.49 -7.60 -9.08
CA ASP A 120 -3.32 -8.81 -9.18
C ASP A 120 -4.49 -8.63 -10.16
N SER A 121 -5.10 -7.43 -10.21
CA SER A 121 -6.15 -7.13 -11.19
C SER A 121 -6.24 -5.65 -11.55
N VAL A 122 -6.70 -5.38 -12.76
CA VAL A 122 -7.15 -4.05 -13.22
C VAL A 122 -8.39 -4.25 -14.05
N ILE A 123 -9.48 -3.60 -13.69
CA ILE A 123 -10.74 -3.63 -14.42
C ILE A 123 -11.27 -2.22 -14.61
N GLU A 124 -12.05 -2.00 -15.66
CA GLU A 124 -12.78 -0.76 -15.89
C GLU A 124 -14.27 -1.02 -15.93
N SER A 125 -15.02 -0.18 -15.25
CA SER A 125 -16.47 -0.19 -15.25
C SER A 125 -16.97 1.25 -15.21
N HIS A 126 -17.75 1.65 -16.24
CA HIS A 126 -18.36 2.98 -16.36
C HIS A 126 -17.36 4.14 -16.20
N GLY A 127 -16.18 4.04 -16.83
CA GLY A 127 -15.13 5.07 -16.77
C GLY A 127 -14.37 5.12 -15.45
N THR A 128 -14.61 4.16 -14.55
CA THR A 128 -13.86 3.98 -13.30
C THR A 128 -12.94 2.79 -13.43
N VAL A 129 -11.65 3.01 -13.23
CA VAL A 129 -10.64 1.95 -13.11
C VAL A 129 -10.56 1.50 -11.67
N ILE A 130 -10.56 0.19 -11.47
CA ILE A 130 -10.38 -0.46 -10.17
C ILE A 130 -9.14 -1.34 -10.30
N ALA A 131 -8.15 -1.12 -9.43
CA ALA A 131 -6.91 -1.88 -9.39
C ALA A 131 -6.75 -2.56 -8.03
N GLU A 132 -6.43 -3.84 -8.04
CA GLU A 132 -6.07 -4.60 -6.84
C GLU A 132 -4.57 -4.86 -6.83
N ILE A 133 -3.93 -4.44 -5.75
CA ILE A 133 -2.49 -4.48 -5.58
C ILE A 133 -2.19 -5.26 -4.30
N ARG A 134 -1.40 -6.32 -4.44
CA ARG A 134 -0.96 -7.15 -3.33
C ARG A 134 0.51 -6.89 -3.03
N SER A 135 0.84 -6.69 -1.77
CA SER A 135 2.22 -6.59 -1.30
C SER A 135 2.51 -7.72 -0.31
N GLU A 136 3.55 -8.47 -0.59
CA GLU A 136 4.13 -9.45 0.32
C GLU A 136 5.30 -8.78 1.05
N VAL A 137 5.17 -8.66 2.36
CA VAL A 137 6.16 -8.00 3.20
C VAL A 137 6.91 -9.04 3.99
N THR A 138 8.22 -9.07 3.83
CA THR A 138 9.12 -10.05 4.46
C THR A 138 10.19 -9.35 5.29
N ASP A 139 10.84 -10.12 6.17
CA ASP A 139 12.07 -9.71 6.85
C ASP A 139 13.31 -9.91 5.97
N ALA A 140 14.50 -9.65 6.55
CA ALA A 140 15.78 -9.79 5.87
C ALA A 140 16.10 -11.24 5.46
N ASP A 141 15.52 -12.22 6.15
CA ASP A 141 15.66 -13.65 5.84
C ASP A 141 14.62 -14.16 4.84
N GLY A 142 13.73 -13.27 4.35
CA GLY A 142 12.64 -13.62 3.44
C GLY A 142 11.43 -14.28 4.14
N LYS A 143 11.36 -14.26 5.47
CA LYS A 143 10.21 -14.79 6.21
C LYS A 143 9.05 -13.82 6.15
N PRO A 144 7.81 -14.30 5.94
CA PRO A 144 6.65 -13.43 5.81
C PRO A 144 6.33 -12.72 7.14
N ILE A 145 6.05 -11.42 7.05
CA ILE A 145 5.58 -10.59 8.17
C ILE A 145 4.11 -10.27 7.97
N VAL A 146 3.75 -9.73 6.81
CA VAL A 146 2.37 -9.37 6.49
C VAL A 146 2.12 -9.44 4.99
N THR A 147 0.94 -9.89 4.60
CA THR A 147 0.41 -9.75 3.24
C THR A 147 -0.63 -8.65 3.25
N SER A 148 -0.45 -7.65 2.39
CA SER A 148 -1.35 -6.51 2.23
C SER A 148 -2.02 -6.58 0.87
N VAL A 149 -3.34 -6.44 0.83
CA VAL A 149 -4.10 -6.28 -0.42
C VAL A 149 -4.84 -4.96 -0.34
N VAL A 150 -4.61 -4.10 -1.32
CA VAL A 150 -5.26 -2.81 -1.43
C VAL A 150 -6.07 -2.72 -2.70
N THR A 151 -7.29 -2.21 -2.62
CA THR A 151 -8.12 -1.87 -3.78
C THR A 151 -8.15 -0.35 -3.94
N MET A 152 -7.65 0.10 -5.07
CA MET A 152 -7.67 1.50 -5.49
C MET A 152 -8.67 1.69 -6.60
N LEU A 153 -9.35 2.83 -6.61
CA LEU A 153 -10.25 3.20 -7.70
C LEU A 153 -10.09 4.68 -8.06
N GLY A 154 -10.36 4.99 -9.31
CA GLY A 154 -10.33 6.36 -9.81
C GLY A 154 -10.78 6.44 -11.25
N GLU A 155 -10.88 7.66 -11.78
CA GLU A 155 -11.21 7.89 -13.18
C GLU A 155 -10.16 7.24 -14.09
N ALA A 156 -10.59 6.68 -15.21
CA ALA A 156 -9.70 6.23 -16.26
C ALA A 156 -8.85 7.40 -16.77
N SER A 157 -7.54 7.23 -16.85
CA SER A 157 -6.62 8.22 -17.38
C SER A 157 -6.21 7.84 -18.80
N HIS A 158 -6.31 8.79 -19.74
CA HIS A 158 -5.81 8.58 -21.10
C HIS A 158 -4.27 8.58 -21.12
N PRO A 159 -3.64 7.81 -22.03
CA PRO A 159 -2.18 7.69 -22.09
C PRO A 159 -1.43 9.03 -22.18
N ASP A 160 -2.00 10.00 -22.90
CA ASP A 160 -1.38 11.31 -23.11
C ASP A 160 -1.44 12.23 -21.88
N ALA A 161 -2.43 12.05 -21.01
CA ALA A 161 -2.58 12.83 -19.77
C ALA A 161 -1.77 12.24 -18.59
N ARG A 162 -1.39 10.98 -18.65
CA ARG A 162 -0.78 10.24 -17.54
C ARG A 162 0.51 10.85 -17.01
N ALA A 163 1.38 11.29 -17.90
CA ALA A 163 2.70 11.83 -17.53
C ALA A 163 2.54 13.14 -16.76
N GLU A 164 1.68 14.04 -17.23
CA GLU A 164 1.42 15.34 -16.61
C GLU A 164 0.70 15.19 -15.26
N GLU A 165 -0.30 14.30 -15.18
CA GLU A 165 -1.03 14.00 -13.95
C GLU A 165 -0.12 13.40 -12.88
N THR A 166 0.76 12.46 -13.26
CA THR A 166 1.74 11.84 -12.35
C THR A 166 2.71 12.88 -11.79
N VAL A 167 3.25 13.74 -12.66
CA VAL A 167 4.18 14.82 -12.24
C VAL A 167 3.47 15.81 -11.31
N ALA A 168 2.23 16.22 -11.63
CA ALA A 168 1.45 17.12 -10.80
C ALA A 168 1.11 16.52 -9.43
N ALA A 169 0.73 15.24 -9.40
CA ALA A 169 0.44 14.52 -8.16
C ALA A 169 1.68 14.40 -7.26
N ILE A 170 2.82 14.02 -7.82
CA ILE A 170 4.09 13.92 -7.08
C ILE A 170 4.53 15.29 -6.55
N ALA A 171 4.43 16.33 -7.37
CA ALA A 171 4.75 17.71 -6.96
C ALA A 171 3.86 18.19 -5.81
N SER A 172 2.57 17.89 -5.84
CA SER A 172 1.61 18.26 -4.79
C SER A 172 1.90 17.56 -3.45
N ILE A 173 2.37 16.33 -3.49
CA ILE A 173 2.75 15.55 -2.29
C ILE A 173 4.07 16.09 -1.72
N SER A 174 5.03 16.48 -2.58
CA SER A 174 6.32 17.03 -2.17
C SER A 174 6.21 18.44 -1.58
N ALA A 175 5.23 19.23 -2.01
CA ALA A 175 5.00 20.61 -1.52
C ALA A 175 4.33 20.66 -0.13
N ARG A 176 3.89 19.54 0.41
CA ARG A 176 3.23 19.44 1.74
C ARG A 176 4.18 19.00 2.87
N LYS A 177 5.50 19.21 2.69
CA LYS A 177 6.50 18.97 3.74
C LYS A 177 6.68 20.18 4.62
#